data_03f83b84fb544e41faa215eeb5114e74
#
_entry.id   03f83b84fb544e41faa215eeb5114e74
#
_cell.length_a   1.000
_cell.length_b   1.000
_cell.length_c   1.000
_cell.angle_alpha   90.00
_cell.angle_beta   90.00
_cell.angle_gamma   90.00
#
_symmetry.space_group_name_H-M   'P 1'
#
loop_
_entity.id
_entity.type
_entity.pdbx_description
1 polymer ?
#
loop_
_entity_poly.entity_id
_entity_poly.type
_entity_poly.pdbx_seq_one_letter_code
_entity_poly.pdbx_strand_id
1 'polypeptide(L)'
;KENEAAYEKYLENLRAYKSTKHPIMFGWFNAWQPDGAGKYPRLSLLPDSMDVVSIWGNWHSLSEEKIKELRSVQAKGTKVIIGWIIEDIGDQIKWGRDQWPADDTQAIKEYAQAIVDTINKYGYDGFDYDYEPSYASPFKPGNHCGNLTSCSRDYNKEKEILFMKTMREL
;
A
#
# COMPACT_ATOMS: atom_id res chain seq x y z
N LYS A 1 4.28 -20.35 -29.86
CA LYS A 1 5.36 -19.39 -30.24
C LYS A 1 4.81 -18.10 -30.85
N GLU A 2 3.94 -18.16 -31.88
CA GLU A 2 3.34 -16.94 -32.47
C GLU A 2 2.43 -16.23 -31.48
N ASN A 3 1.63 -16.95 -30.71
CA ASN A 3 0.79 -16.39 -29.65
C ASN A 3 1.61 -15.76 -28.50
N GLU A 4 2.75 -16.32 -28.17
CA GLU A 4 3.66 -15.77 -27.15
C GLU A 4 4.25 -14.44 -27.61
N ALA A 5 4.74 -14.36 -28.85
CA ALA A 5 5.29 -13.12 -29.39
C ALA A 5 4.23 -12.01 -29.53
N ALA A 6 3.00 -12.36 -29.91
CA ALA A 6 1.89 -11.42 -29.97
C ALA A 6 1.50 -10.90 -28.58
N TYR A 7 1.52 -11.77 -27.58
CA TYR A 7 1.23 -11.39 -26.19
C TYR A 7 2.32 -10.49 -25.61
N GLU A 8 3.59 -10.80 -25.83
CA GLU A 8 4.70 -9.92 -25.42
C GLU A 8 4.60 -8.54 -26.06
N LYS A 9 4.26 -8.47 -27.34
CA LYS A 9 4.03 -7.19 -28.03
C LYS A 9 2.86 -6.42 -27.45
N TYR A 10 1.80 -7.12 -27.05
CA TYR A 10 0.67 -6.53 -26.37
C TYR A 10 1.07 -5.91 -25.01
N LEU A 11 1.83 -6.65 -24.19
CA LEU A 11 2.34 -6.15 -22.91
C LEU A 11 3.26 -4.93 -23.08
N GLU A 12 4.12 -4.97 -24.09
CA GLU A 12 4.98 -3.84 -24.44
C GLU A 12 4.16 -2.59 -24.78
N ASN A 13 3.11 -2.74 -25.58
CA ASN A 13 2.21 -1.64 -25.92
C ASN A 13 1.45 -1.08 -24.70
N LEU A 14 0.99 -1.95 -23.80
CA LEU A 14 0.36 -1.53 -22.54
C LEU A 14 1.33 -0.71 -21.68
N ARG A 15 2.55 -1.18 -21.49
CA ARG A 15 3.58 -0.46 -20.74
C ARG A 15 3.91 0.89 -21.37
N ALA A 16 4.01 0.91 -22.70
CA ALA A 16 4.26 2.15 -23.44
C ALA A 16 3.12 3.15 -23.24
N TYR A 17 1.87 2.72 -23.37
CA TYR A 17 0.70 3.57 -23.11
C TYR A 17 0.69 4.12 -21.69
N LYS A 18 0.89 3.27 -20.69
CA LYS A 18 0.87 3.65 -19.27
C LYS A 18 2.03 4.56 -18.86
N SER A 19 3.09 4.64 -19.67
CA SER A 19 4.17 5.62 -19.47
C SER A 19 3.87 7.00 -20.07
N THR A 20 2.80 7.15 -20.85
CA THR A 20 2.40 8.44 -21.41
C THR A 20 1.58 9.26 -20.41
N LYS A 21 1.40 10.55 -20.69
CA LYS A 21 0.47 11.39 -19.92
C LYS A 21 -0.96 11.06 -20.35
N HIS A 22 -1.75 10.50 -19.45
CA HIS A 22 -3.15 10.12 -19.65
C HIS A 22 -3.93 10.22 -18.33
N PRO A 23 -5.27 10.16 -18.34
CA PRO A 23 -6.07 10.00 -17.12
C PRO A 23 -5.73 8.69 -16.41
N ILE A 24 -5.39 8.76 -15.14
CA ILE A 24 -4.97 7.61 -14.34
C ILE A 24 -6.20 6.87 -13.79
N MET A 25 -6.29 5.57 -14.04
CA MET A 25 -7.26 4.70 -13.38
C MET A 25 -6.64 4.10 -12.12
N PHE A 26 -7.15 4.51 -10.97
CA PHE A 26 -6.76 4.03 -9.65
C PHE A 26 -7.91 3.24 -9.03
N GLY A 27 -7.61 2.16 -8.31
CA GLY A 27 -8.62 1.39 -7.58
C GLY A 27 -8.05 0.68 -6.36
N TRP A 28 -8.93 0.35 -5.42
CA TRP A 28 -8.62 -0.49 -4.27
C TRP A 28 -9.06 -1.92 -4.54
N PHE A 29 -8.24 -2.87 -4.09
CA PHE A 29 -8.49 -4.30 -4.24
C PHE A 29 -8.45 -4.98 -2.88
N ASN A 30 -9.61 -5.51 -2.46
CA ASN A 30 -9.76 -6.16 -1.16
C ASN A 30 -9.84 -7.68 -1.29
N ALA A 31 -9.60 -8.36 -0.17
CA ALA A 31 -9.74 -9.81 -0.03
C ALA A 31 -8.91 -10.63 -1.03
N TRP A 32 -7.72 -10.17 -1.37
CA TRP A 32 -6.81 -10.85 -2.27
C TRP A 32 -6.45 -12.25 -1.75
N GLN A 33 -6.93 -13.28 -2.43
CA GLN A 33 -6.75 -14.67 -2.03
C GLN A 33 -6.79 -15.62 -3.25
N PRO A 34 -5.71 -15.71 -4.02
CA PRO A 34 -5.66 -16.55 -5.23
C PRO A 34 -5.51 -18.05 -4.96
N ASP A 35 -5.11 -18.45 -3.74
CA ASP A 35 -4.72 -19.83 -3.40
C ASP A 35 -5.90 -20.78 -3.22
N GLY A 36 -7.14 -20.29 -3.31
CA GLY A 36 -8.34 -21.10 -3.13
C GLY A 36 -8.91 -21.69 -4.42
N ALA A 37 -9.59 -22.81 -4.32
CA ALA A 37 -10.34 -23.43 -5.44
C ALA A 37 -11.64 -22.68 -5.80
N GLY A 38 -11.92 -21.57 -5.16
CA GLY A 38 -13.18 -20.83 -5.27
C GLY A 38 -13.11 -19.61 -6.20
N LYS A 39 -14.23 -18.89 -6.27
CA LYS A 39 -14.38 -17.61 -6.99
C LYS A 39 -13.84 -16.43 -6.15
N TYR A 40 -12.64 -16.56 -5.65
CA TYR A 40 -12.02 -15.49 -4.86
C TYR A 40 -11.48 -14.37 -5.75
N PRO A 41 -11.38 -13.13 -5.24
CA PRO A 41 -10.80 -12.03 -5.98
C PRO A 41 -9.36 -12.32 -6.38
N ARG A 42 -9.06 -12.17 -7.67
CA ARG A 42 -7.74 -12.36 -8.25
C ARG A 42 -7.25 -11.08 -8.91
N LEU A 43 -6.03 -10.68 -8.62
CA LEU A 43 -5.40 -9.54 -9.29
C LEU A 43 -5.32 -9.74 -10.82
N SER A 44 -5.14 -10.98 -11.26
CA SER A 44 -5.08 -11.33 -12.69
C SER A 44 -6.36 -11.01 -13.47
N LEU A 45 -7.49 -10.80 -12.78
CA LEU A 45 -8.77 -10.43 -13.38
C LEU A 45 -9.00 -8.91 -13.46
N LEU A 46 -8.06 -8.10 -12.97
CA LEU A 46 -8.15 -6.65 -13.11
C LEU A 46 -8.10 -6.24 -14.58
N PRO A 47 -8.89 -5.22 -14.96
CA PRO A 47 -8.83 -4.67 -16.32
C PRO A 47 -7.43 -4.19 -16.69
N ASP A 48 -7.03 -4.40 -17.93
CA ASP A 48 -5.72 -3.95 -18.42
C ASP A 48 -5.59 -2.41 -18.44
N SER A 49 -6.71 -1.70 -18.38
CA SER A 49 -6.77 -0.24 -18.24
C SER A 49 -6.41 0.27 -16.84
N MET A 50 -6.27 -0.61 -15.85
CA MET A 50 -5.89 -0.23 -14.50
C MET A 50 -4.43 0.23 -14.47
N ASP A 51 -4.18 1.46 -14.03
CA ASP A 51 -2.83 2.04 -13.89
C ASP A 51 -2.23 1.75 -12.53
N VAL A 52 -3.01 1.92 -11.48
CA VAL A 52 -2.59 1.71 -10.09
C VAL A 52 -3.66 0.94 -9.33
N VAL A 53 -3.26 -0.08 -8.61
CA VAL A 53 -4.12 -0.81 -7.69
C VAL A 53 -3.51 -0.82 -6.30
N SER A 54 -4.29 -0.38 -5.29
CA SER A 54 -3.92 -0.46 -3.89
C SER A 54 -4.53 -1.71 -3.25
N ILE A 55 -3.68 -2.61 -2.75
CA ILE A 55 -4.12 -3.83 -2.08
C ILE A 55 -4.48 -3.51 -0.64
N TRP A 56 -5.71 -3.82 -0.30
CA TRP A 56 -6.28 -3.65 1.02
C TRP A 56 -6.36 -4.97 1.76
N GLY A 57 -5.46 -5.17 2.71
CA GLY A 57 -5.35 -6.43 3.44
C GLY A 57 -4.67 -7.58 2.66
N ASN A 58 -4.33 -8.66 3.37
CA ASN A 58 -3.71 -9.88 2.82
C ASN A 58 -2.38 -9.70 2.04
N TRP A 59 -1.69 -8.58 2.24
CA TRP A 59 -0.41 -8.24 1.60
C TRP A 59 0.81 -8.56 2.48
N HIS A 60 0.62 -8.95 3.74
CA HIS A 60 1.69 -9.13 4.73
C HIS A 60 2.58 -10.36 4.44
N SER A 61 2.01 -11.39 3.84
CA SER A 61 2.77 -12.56 3.40
C SER A 61 2.26 -13.04 2.05
N LEU A 62 3.18 -13.30 1.14
CA LEU A 62 2.83 -13.72 -0.21
C LEU A 62 3.19 -15.19 -0.41
N SER A 63 2.17 -15.99 -0.78
CA SER A 63 2.35 -17.30 -1.36
C SER A 63 2.96 -17.19 -2.76
N GLU A 64 3.41 -18.32 -3.30
CA GLU A 64 3.91 -18.37 -4.69
C GLU A 64 2.84 -17.92 -5.69
N GLU A 65 1.58 -18.26 -5.46
CA GLU A 65 0.47 -17.85 -6.33
C GLU A 65 0.24 -16.33 -6.26
N LYS A 66 0.31 -15.72 -5.08
CA LYS A 66 0.24 -14.28 -4.93
C LYS A 66 1.41 -13.57 -5.64
N ILE A 67 2.61 -14.10 -5.51
CA ILE A 67 3.79 -13.56 -6.22
C ILE A 67 3.59 -13.63 -7.74
N LYS A 68 3.11 -14.75 -8.27
CA LYS A 68 2.83 -14.91 -9.70
C LYS A 68 1.79 -13.89 -10.18
N GLU A 69 0.68 -13.73 -9.46
CA GLU A 69 -0.34 -12.74 -9.80
C GLU A 69 0.21 -11.31 -9.77
N LEU A 70 0.96 -10.96 -8.72
CA LEU A 70 1.59 -9.66 -8.58
C LEU A 70 2.48 -9.35 -9.79
N ARG A 71 3.37 -10.28 -10.17
CA ARG A 71 4.27 -10.09 -11.32
C ARG A 71 3.51 -10.03 -12.64
N SER A 72 2.44 -10.82 -12.80
CA SER A 72 1.63 -10.80 -14.03
C SER A 72 0.94 -9.46 -14.26
N VAL A 73 0.47 -8.82 -13.19
CA VAL A 73 -0.17 -7.50 -13.25
C VAL A 73 0.86 -6.40 -13.49
N GLN A 74 2.00 -6.47 -12.80
CA GLN A 74 3.12 -5.53 -13.02
C GLN A 74 3.68 -5.62 -14.44
N ALA A 75 3.71 -6.80 -15.06
CA ALA A 75 4.12 -6.99 -16.44
C ALA A 75 3.26 -6.19 -17.46
N LYS A 76 2.01 -5.89 -17.10
CA LYS A 76 1.10 -5.03 -17.86
C LYS A 76 1.37 -3.53 -17.68
N GLY A 77 2.33 -3.17 -16.85
CA GLY A 77 2.62 -1.77 -16.47
C GLY A 77 1.72 -1.21 -15.37
N THR A 78 0.84 -2.03 -14.78
CA THR A 78 0.03 -1.64 -13.62
C THR A 78 0.91 -1.58 -12.38
N LYS A 79 0.83 -0.49 -11.63
CA LYS A 79 1.49 -0.34 -10.35
C LYS A 79 0.64 -0.99 -9.26
N VAL A 80 1.27 -1.83 -8.45
CA VAL A 80 0.62 -2.52 -7.33
C VAL A 80 1.21 -1.99 -6.04
N ILE A 81 0.41 -1.26 -5.29
CA ILE A 81 0.78 -0.66 -4.02
C ILE A 81 0.01 -1.28 -2.88
N ILE A 82 0.47 -1.10 -1.66
CA ILE A 82 -0.22 -1.56 -0.45
C ILE A 82 -0.70 -0.37 0.37
N GLY A 83 -1.84 -0.52 1.03
CA GLY A 83 -2.42 0.58 1.80
C GLY A 83 -3.20 0.12 3.01
N TRP A 84 -3.29 1.02 3.99
CA TRP A 84 -4.13 0.89 5.18
C TRP A 84 -4.31 2.24 5.88
N ILE A 85 -5.32 2.31 6.75
CA ILE A 85 -5.49 3.44 7.66
C ILE A 85 -4.38 3.40 8.70
N ILE A 86 -3.65 4.48 8.86
CA ILE A 86 -2.67 4.64 9.93
C ILE A 86 -3.22 5.58 10.99
N GLU A 87 -3.38 5.07 12.20
CA GLU A 87 -3.68 5.84 13.41
C GLU A 87 -2.49 5.89 14.34
N ASP A 88 -1.81 4.75 14.51
CA ASP A 88 -0.70 4.58 15.43
C ASP A 88 0.60 4.16 14.73
N ILE A 89 1.72 4.48 15.36
CA ILE A 89 3.02 3.96 14.97
C ILE A 89 2.98 2.43 15.08
N GLY A 90 3.30 1.76 13.98
CA GLY A 90 3.36 0.30 13.92
C GLY A 90 2.12 -0.38 13.37
N ASP A 91 1.06 0.37 13.06
CA ASP A 91 -0.15 -0.20 12.46
C ASP A 91 0.18 -1.10 11.26
N GLN A 92 -0.37 -2.32 11.26
CA GLN A 92 -0.20 -3.37 10.25
C GLN A 92 1.22 -3.98 10.12
N ILE A 93 2.25 -3.39 10.75
CA ILE A 93 3.63 -3.91 10.66
C ILE A 93 4.03 -4.60 11.95
N LYS A 94 3.97 -3.89 13.07
CA LYS A 94 4.34 -4.38 14.39
C LYS A 94 3.53 -3.61 15.42
N TRP A 95 2.49 -4.25 15.93
CA TRP A 95 1.52 -3.64 16.81
C TRP A 95 2.06 -3.37 18.22
N GLY A 96 1.58 -2.29 18.82
CA GLY A 96 1.93 -1.87 20.17
C GLY A 96 3.05 -0.86 20.22
N ARG A 97 2.81 0.28 20.90
CA ARG A 97 3.78 1.39 20.99
C ARG A 97 5.09 0.99 21.67
N ASP A 98 5.01 0.08 22.62
CA ASP A 98 6.14 -0.49 23.38
C ASP A 98 7.08 -1.36 22.56
N GLN A 99 6.64 -1.79 21.36
CA GLN A 99 7.46 -2.54 20.42
C GLN A 99 8.43 -1.67 19.60
N TRP A 100 8.35 -0.35 19.76
CA TRP A 100 9.12 0.64 19.04
C TRP A 100 9.96 1.47 19.99
N PRO A 101 11.01 2.20 19.55
CA PRO A 101 11.77 3.09 20.38
C PRO A 101 10.89 4.06 21.19
N ALA A 102 11.29 4.37 22.42
CA ALA A 102 10.56 5.29 23.28
C ALA A 102 10.52 6.73 22.73
N ASP A 103 11.57 7.13 22.00
CA ASP A 103 11.61 8.40 21.28
C ASP A 103 10.70 8.32 20.05
N ASP A 104 9.71 9.20 19.97
CA ASP A 104 8.72 9.21 18.90
C ASP A 104 9.34 9.51 17.53
N THR A 105 10.36 10.36 17.48
CA THR A 105 11.04 10.69 16.21
C THR A 105 11.72 9.47 15.64
N GLN A 106 12.42 8.71 16.47
CA GLN A 106 13.08 7.47 16.07
C GLN A 106 12.04 6.40 15.69
N ALA A 107 11.01 6.24 16.50
CA ALA A 107 9.94 5.27 16.25
C ALA A 107 9.23 5.51 14.91
N ILE A 108 8.94 6.77 14.58
CA ILE A 108 8.31 7.14 13.29
C ILE A 108 9.22 6.80 12.12
N LYS A 109 10.52 7.09 12.22
CA LYS A 109 11.49 6.77 11.17
C LYS A 109 11.65 5.27 10.98
N GLU A 110 11.73 4.51 12.07
CA GLU A 110 11.81 3.04 12.00
C GLU A 110 10.53 2.42 11.45
N TYR A 111 9.37 2.97 11.79
CA TYR A 111 8.10 2.52 11.22
C TYR A 111 8.02 2.78 9.71
N ALA A 112 8.39 3.97 9.26
CA ALA A 112 8.47 4.30 7.84
C ALA A 112 9.43 3.35 7.10
N GLN A 113 10.60 3.09 7.68
CA GLN A 113 11.57 2.14 7.11
C GLN A 113 10.99 0.72 7.02
N ALA A 114 10.29 0.25 8.05
CA ALA A 114 9.68 -1.07 8.05
C ALA A 114 8.59 -1.23 6.97
N ILE A 115 7.86 -0.16 6.66
CA ILE A 115 6.91 -0.12 5.53
C ILE A 115 7.68 -0.29 4.22
N VAL A 116 8.73 0.49 4.00
CA VAL A 116 9.55 0.43 2.78
C VAL A 116 10.25 -0.93 2.65
N ASP A 117 10.75 -1.49 3.75
CA ASP A 117 11.36 -2.83 3.76
C ASP A 117 10.34 -3.90 3.33
N THR A 118 9.08 -3.78 3.74
CA THR A 118 8.00 -4.68 3.33
C THR A 118 7.70 -4.55 1.83
N ILE A 119 7.64 -3.32 1.33
CA ILE A 119 7.45 -3.02 -0.09
C ILE A 119 8.57 -3.68 -0.91
N ASN A 120 9.81 -3.46 -0.51
CA ASN A 120 10.99 -4.00 -1.19
C ASN A 120 11.06 -5.53 -1.11
N LYS A 121 10.74 -6.11 0.05
CA LYS A 121 10.75 -7.56 0.27
C LYS A 121 9.88 -8.30 -0.75
N TYR A 122 8.70 -7.78 -1.05
CA TYR A 122 7.76 -8.42 -1.96
C TYR A 122 7.76 -7.81 -3.36
N GLY A 123 8.44 -6.68 -3.55
CA GLY A 123 8.50 -5.96 -4.81
C GLY A 123 7.17 -5.30 -5.17
N TYR A 124 6.48 -4.73 -4.20
CA TYR A 124 5.39 -3.80 -4.45
C TYR A 124 5.93 -2.51 -5.04
N ASP A 125 5.06 -1.73 -5.68
CA ASP A 125 5.47 -0.48 -6.34
C ASP A 125 5.37 0.76 -5.45
N GLY A 126 4.78 0.65 -4.27
CA GLY A 126 4.65 1.79 -3.37
C GLY A 126 3.66 1.60 -2.24
N PHE A 127 3.31 2.72 -1.63
CA PHE A 127 2.47 2.81 -0.45
C PHE A 127 1.32 3.79 -0.65
N ASP A 128 0.13 3.40 -0.20
CA ASP A 128 -1.08 4.21 -0.14
C ASP A 128 -1.39 4.54 1.33
N TYR A 129 -1.09 5.78 1.73
CA TYR A 129 -1.40 6.26 3.08
C TYR A 129 -2.86 6.66 3.16
N ASP A 130 -3.69 5.80 3.70
CA ASP A 130 -5.08 6.13 4.00
C ASP A 130 -5.15 7.01 5.26
N TYR A 131 -5.26 8.31 5.01
CA TYR A 131 -5.25 9.35 6.03
C TYR A 131 -6.68 9.72 6.39
N GLU A 132 -7.18 9.18 7.51
CA GLU A 132 -8.54 9.40 8.00
C GLU A 132 -8.56 10.04 9.41
N PRO A 133 -8.12 11.29 9.56
CA PRO A 133 -8.12 11.93 10.85
C PRO A 133 -9.54 12.09 11.39
N SER A 134 -9.74 11.69 12.66
CA SER A 134 -10.97 12.00 13.37
C SER A 134 -10.94 13.45 13.85
N TYR A 135 -11.91 14.23 13.41
CA TYR A 135 -12.06 15.62 13.85
C TYR A 135 -12.77 15.77 15.21
N ALA A 136 -13.05 14.66 15.89
CA ALA A 136 -13.54 14.70 17.24
C ALA A 136 -12.47 15.22 18.21
N SER A 137 -12.90 15.80 19.35
CA SER A 137 -11.96 16.23 20.37
C SER A 137 -11.18 15.04 20.94
N PRO A 138 -9.85 15.12 21.04
CA PRO A 138 -9.03 14.05 21.63
C PRO A 138 -9.33 13.82 23.11
N PHE A 139 -9.92 14.80 23.77
CA PHE A 139 -10.25 14.74 25.19
C PHE A 139 -11.68 14.27 25.48
N LYS A 140 -12.45 13.96 24.46
CA LYS A 140 -13.80 13.42 24.63
C LYS A 140 -13.70 11.97 25.14
N PRO A 141 -14.37 11.60 26.22
CA PRO A 141 -14.36 10.23 26.73
C PRO A 141 -14.76 9.21 25.66
N GLY A 142 -14.01 8.13 25.54
CA GLY A 142 -14.22 7.08 24.57
C GLY A 142 -13.73 7.38 23.14
N ASN A 143 -13.14 8.56 22.92
CA ASN A 143 -12.51 8.90 21.66
C ASN A 143 -11.07 8.39 21.64
N HIS A 144 -10.71 7.59 20.63
CA HIS A 144 -9.34 7.18 20.39
C HIS A 144 -8.68 8.15 19.41
N CYS A 145 -7.57 8.72 19.82
CA CYS A 145 -6.68 9.46 18.93
C CYS A 145 -5.38 8.71 18.81
N GLY A 146 -5.03 8.38 17.61
CA GLY A 146 -3.76 7.72 17.32
C GLY A 146 -2.55 8.55 17.77
N ASN A 147 -1.43 7.88 17.97
CA ASN A 147 -0.17 8.55 18.32
C ASN A 147 0.61 9.04 17.10
N LEU A 148 0.12 8.78 15.88
CA LEU A 148 0.70 9.24 14.63
C LEU A 148 -0.29 10.08 13.83
N THR A 149 -1.46 9.55 13.48
CA THR A 149 -2.51 10.31 12.78
C THR A 149 -3.34 11.12 13.76
N SER A 150 -3.65 12.34 13.39
CA SER A 150 -4.31 13.33 14.23
C SER A 150 -5.79 13.04 14.45
N CYS A 151 -6.27 13.26 15.67
CA CYS A 151 -7.69 13.32 15.98
C CYS A 151 -8.33 14.67 15.68
N SER A 152 -7.57 15.74 15.82
CA SER A 152 -7.97 17.10 15.51
C SER A 152 -6.87 17.77 14.71
N ARG A 153 -7.22 18.82 14.02
CA ARG A 153 -6.43 19.45 12.95
C ARG A 153 -4.94 19.67 13.26
N ASP A 154 -4.60 20.00 14.49
CA ASP A 154 -3.22 20.32 14.86
C ASP A 154 -2.63 19.35 15.91
N TYR A 155 -3.39 18.32 16.26
CA TYR A 155 -2.93 17.31 17.21
C TYR A 155 -1.84 16.44 16.64
N ASN A 156 -0.87 16.01 16.79
CA ASN A 156 0.19 15.22 16.13
C ASN A 156 0.74 15.77 14.79
N LYS A 157 0.44 17.00 14.42
CA LYS A 157 0.82 17.57 13.12
C LYS A 157 2.31 17.39 12.80
N GLU A 158 3.18 17.62 13.76
CA GLU A 158 4.63 17.48 13.55
C GLU A 158 5.04 16.04 13.29
N LYS A 159 4.39 15.08 13.96
CA LYS A 159 4.62 13.65 13.77
C LYS A 159 4.15 13.20 12.38
N GLU A 160 2.98 13.65 11.96
CA GLU A 160 2.44 13.36 10.62
C GLU A 160 3.37 13.90 9.53
N ILE A 161 3.83 15.14 9.67
CA ILE A 161 4.77 15.75 8.73
C ILE A 161 6.08 14.98 8.69
N LEU A 162 6.61 14.59 9.85
CA LEU A 162 7.84 13.79 9.92
C LEU A 162 7.66 12.45 9.22
N PHE A 163 6.55 11.74 9.46
CA PHE A 163 6.25 10.47 8.82
C PHE A 163 6.20 10.62 7.28
N MET A 164 5.41 11.57 6.78
CA MET A 164 5.28 11.79 5.34
C MET A 164 6.60 12.19 4.67
N LYS A 165 7.41 13.03 5.32
CA LYS A 165 8.73 13.39 4.82
C LYS A 165 9.65 12.19 4.77
N THR A 166 9.69 11.39 5.84
CA THR A 166 10.52 10.18 5.91
C THR A 166 10.12 9.18 4.83
N MET A 167 8.82 8.91 4.66
CA MET A 167 8.32 8.04 3.60
C MET A 167 8.69 8.51 2.19
N ARG A 168 8.77 9.82 1.98
CA ARG A 168 9.16 10.40 0.69
C ARG A 168 10.66 10.31 0.40
N GLU A 169 11.47 10.31 1.44
CA GLU A 169 12.93 10.26 1.34
C GLU A 169 13.47 8.82 1.15
N LEU A 170 12.70 7.82 1.56
CA LEU A 170 13.01 6.39 1.41
C LEU A 170 12.58 5.85 0.04
#